data_716a63d6a41dcf85e83473e50e1a93ce
#
_entry.id   716a63d6a41dcf85e83473e50e1a93ce
#
_cell.length_a   1.000
_cell.length_b   1.000
_cell.length_c   1.000
_cell.angle_alpha   90.00
_cell.angle_beta   90.00
_cell.angle_gamma   90.00
#
_symmetry.space_group_name_H-M   'P 1'
#
loop_
_entity.id
_entity.type
_entity.pdbx_description
1 polymer ?
#
loop_
_entity_poly.entity_id
_entity_poly.type
_entity_poly.pdbx_seq_one_letter_code
_entity_poly.pdbx_strand_id
1 'polypeptide(L)'
;KVKYKFKTKPYKHQQECLERSWYKENYALFMEMGTGKSKVLIDNIAMLYEQDRINFAVVIAPKGVYRNWSEIEIPTHMPDRIKKEVIVWKTKLSQADKDILIKMKKDPSYEPLVIFVINVEAFSSLRGKKVAEWLTSNGYGGRGIIAVDESTTIKNHKAKRTKTLINMSKYFQYKRILTGSPVANSPLDLYSQCEFLGEKMLG
;
A
#
# COMPACT_ATOMS: atom_id res chain seq x y z
N LYS A 1 16.73 18.52 1.89
CA LYS A 1 15.65 18.05 2.80
C LYS A 1 14.30 18.43 2.19
N VAL A 2 13.43 17.45 1.90
CA VAL A 2 12.07 17.73 1.44
C VAL A 2 11.31 18.40 2.57
N LYS A 3 10.72 19.56 2.30
CA LYS A 3 9.85 20.25 3.26
C LYS A 3 8.48 19.56 3.20
N TYR A 4 8.16 18.75 4.20
CA TYR A 4 6.86 18.12 4.36
C TYR A 4 6.19 18.59 5.64
N LYS A 5 4.94 19.01 5.55
CA LYS A 5 4.15 19.45 6.70
C LYS A 5 3.19 18.34 7.13
N PHE A 6 3.47 17.77 8.29
CA PHE A 6 2.62 16.74 8.89
C PHE A 6 1.26 17.31 9.34
N LYS A 7 0.20 16.54 9.17
CA LYS A 7 -1.11 16.81 9.77
C LYS A 7 -1.10 16.54 11.27
N THR A 8 -0.53 15.39 11.66
CA THR A 8 -0.33 14.99 13.05
C THR A 8 1.16 14.93 13.36
N LYS A 9 1.56 15.42 14.55
CA LYS A 9 2.97 15.43 14.94
C LYS A 9 3.52 14.00 15.03
N PRO A 10 4.57 13.65 14.29
CA PRO A 10 5.19 12.34 14.40
C PRO A 10 6.00 12.20 15.68
N TYR A 11 6.08 10.99 16.20
CA TYR A 11 7.13 10.65 17.16
C TYR A 11 8.49 10.59 16.46
N LYS A 12 9.56 10.74 17.24
CA LYS A 12 10.94 10.76 16.71
C LYS A 12 11.25 9.53 15.85
N HIS A 13 10.92 8.32 16.35
CA HIS A 13 11.15 7.07 15.62
C HIS A 13 10.35 6.99 14.31
N GLN A 14 9.13 7.55 14.26
CA GLN A 14 8.32 7.60 13.04
C GLN A 14 8.96 8.53 12.00
N GLN A 15 9.43 9.69 12.45
CA GLN A 15 10.12 10.65 11.57
C GLN A 15 11.42 10.06 11.02
N GLU A 16 12.25 9.45 11.85
CA GLU A 16 13.49 8.80 11.43
C GLU A 16 13.23 7.65 10.44
N CYS A 17 12.22 6.83 10.69
CA CYS A 17 11.82 5.77 9.78
C CYS A 17 11.37 6.33 8.42
N LEU A 18 10.54 7.37 8.43
CA LEU A 18 10.07 8.04 7.21
C LEU A 18 11.23 8.65 6.43
N GLU A 19 12.12 9.38 7.07
CA GLU A 19 13.29 10.02 6.43
C GLU A 19 14.19 9.01 5.73
N ARG A 20 14.32 7.80 6.26
CA ARG A 20 15.12 6.71 5.69
C ARG A 20 14.43 5.97 4.54
N SER A 21 13.11 5.98 4.49
CA SER A 21 12.34 5.07 3.65
C SER A 21 11.53 5.74 2.54
N TRP A 22 11.12 7.00 2.71
CA TRP A 22 10.08 7.59 1.85
C TRP A 22 10.40 7.57 0.35
N TYR A 23 11.66 7.74 -0.02
CA TYR A 23 12.13 7.82 -1.41
C TYR A 23 12.53 6.46 -2.01
N LYS A 24 12.66 5.43 -1.18
CA LYS A 24 13.07 4.10 -1.63
C LYS A 24 11.94 3.40 -2.36
N GLU A 25 12.25 2.71 -3.43
CA GLU A 25 11.26 1.94 -4.19
C GLU A 25 10.70 0.78 -3.36
N ASN A 26 11.56 0.05 -2.66
CA ASN A 26 11.19 -1.09 -1.83
C ASN A 26 11.62 -0.87 -0.39
N TYR A 27 10.71 -1.05 0.56
CA TYR A 27 11.04 -0.90 1.97
C TYR A 27 10.11 -1.70 2.88
N ALA A 28 10.70 -2.29 3.92
CA ALA A 28 9.97 -2.99 4.98
C ALA A 28 9.89 -2.11 6.23
N LEU A 29 8.68 -1.81 6.67
CA LEU A 29 8.41 -1.09 7.91
C LEU A 29 8.25 -2.10 9.05
N PHE A 30 9.36 -2.58 9.59
CA PHE A 30 9.41 -3.46 10.76
C PHE A 30 9.39 -2.61 12.02
N MET A 31 8.19 -2.37 12.54
CA MET A 31 7.95 -1.54 13.73
C MET A 31 7.02 -2.29 14.66
N GLU A 32 7.28 -2.22 15.96
CA GLU A 32 6.45 -2.87 16.96
C GLU A 32 4.96 -2.49 16.88
N MET A 33 4.10 -3.32 17.42
CA MET A 33 2.67 -3.02 17.51
C MET A 33 2.45 -1.72 18.31
N GLY A 34 1.48 -0.92 17.87
CA GLY A 34 1.16 0.35 18.54
C GLY A 34 2.12 1.50 18.32
N THR A 35 3.17 1.34 17.48
CA THR A 35 4.14 2.40 17.19
C THR A 35 3.74 3.33 16.03
N GLY A 36 2.55 3.11 15.46
CA GLY A 36 1.98 3.98 14.42
C GLY A 36 2.55 3.76 13.03
N LYS A 37 2.72 2.50 12.60
CA LYS A 37 3.13 2.12 11.24
C LYS A 37 2.25 2.74 10.15
N SER A 38 0.93 2.77 10.39
CA SER A 38 -0.07 3.35 9.48
C SER A 38 0.22 4.81 9.19
N LYS A 39 0.55 5.59 10.23
CA LYS A 39 0.93 7.00 10.07
C LYS A 39 2.17 7.16 9.19
N VAL A 40 3.20 6.35 9.42
CA VAL A 40 4.43 6.40 8.61
C VAL A 40 4.12 6.13 7.14
N LEU A 41 3.30 5.11 6.85
CA LEU A 41 2.90 4.81 5.48
C LEU A 41 2.07 5.95 4.85
N ILE A 42 1.13 6.52 5.58
CA ILE A 42 0.30 7.62 5.09
C ILE A 42 1.14 8.85 4.77
N ASP A 43 2.05 9.23 5.65
CA ASP A 43 2.99 10.32 5.40
C ASP A 43 3.92 10.00 4.21
N ASN A 44 4.36 8.75 4.06
CA ASN A 44 5.15 8.32 2.90
C ASN A 44 4.37 8.47 1.58
N ILE A 45 3.12 8.03 1.54
CA ILE A 45 2.24 8.18 0.39
C ILE A 45 2.05 9.67 0.06
N ALA A 46 1.78 10.49 1.08
CA ALA A 46 1.61 11.94 0.92
C ALA A 46 2.86 12.62 0.36
N MET A 47 4.04 12.27 0.88
CA MET A 47 5.32 12.81 0.39
C MET A 47 5.59 12.43 -1.07
N LEU A 48 5.38 11.18 -1.43
CA LEU A 48 5.57 10.72 -2.81
C LEU A 48 4.60 11.43 -3.77
N TYR A 49 3.35 11.64 -3.34
CA TYR A 49 2.37 12.37 -4.13
C TYR A 49 2.77 13.85 -4.32
N GLU A 50 3.18 14.54 -3.25
CA GLU A 50 3.61 15.94 -3.31
C GLU A 50 4.88 16.14 -4.15
N GLN A 51 5.72 15.11 -4.26
CA GLN A 51 6.88 15.08 -5.15
C GLN A 51 6.55 14.63 -6.58
N ASP A 52 5.27 14.53 -6.92
CA ASP A 52 4.77 14.09 -8.23
C ASP A 52 5.29 12.71 -8.68
N ARG A 53 5.60 11.84 -7.71
CA ARG A 53 6.11 10.50 -7.99
C ARG A 53 5.03 9.45 -8.11
N ILE A 54 3.91 9.63 -7.42
CA ILE A 54 2.75 8.73 -7.48
C ILE A 54 1.45 9.52 -7.63
N ASN A 55 0.45 8.88 -8.21
CA ASN A 55 -0.95 9.32 -8.22
C ASN A 55 -1.91 8.23 -7.73
N PHE A 56 -1.37 7.04 -7.44
CA PHE A 56 -2.13 5.87 -7.04
C PHE A 56 -1.48 5.13 -5.86
N ALA A 57 -2.28 4.71 -4.90
CA ALA A 57 -1.84 3.90 -3.78
C ALA A 57 -2.82 2.74 -3.55
N VAL A 58 -2.28 1.54 -3.34
CA VAL A 58 -3.04 0.37 -2.91
C VAL A 58 -2.61 0.00 -1.51
N VAL A 59 -3.55 -0.02 -0.58
CA VAL A 59 -3.35 -0.45 0.80
C VAL A 59 -4.11 -1.75 1.02
N ILE A 60 -3.38 -2.80 1.36
CA ILE A 60 -3.89 -4.14 1.57
C ILE A 60 -3.73 -4.47 3.05
N ALA A 61 -4.83 -4.82 3.70
CA ALA A 61 -4.86 -5.13 5.13
C ALA A 61 -5.77 -6.32 5.44
N PRO A 62 -5.67 -6.94 6.62
CA PRO A 62 -6.58 -8.01 7.04
C PRO A 62 -8.05 -7.55 7.02
N LYS A 63 -8.97 -8.46 6.69
CA LYS A 63 -10.42 -8.19 6.57
C LYS A 63 -11.01 -7.48 7.79
N GLY A 64 -10.56 -7.83 8.99
CA GLY A 64 -11.06 -7.23 10.23
C GLY A 64 -10.66 -5.76 10.44
N VAL A 65 -9.64 -5.27 9.75
CA VAL A 65 -9.05 -3.94 10.01
C VAL A 65 -8.92 -3.05 8.76
N TYR A 66 -9.11 -3.58 7.54
CA TYR A 66 -8.83 -2.78 6.34
C TYR A 66 -9.69 -1.51 6.22
N ARG A 67 -10.92 -1.54 6.74
CA ARG A 67 -11.79 -0.36 6.75
C ARG A 67 -11.29 0.76 7.65
N ASN A 68 -10.55 0.41 8.70
CA ASN A 68 -9.94 1.42 9.58
C ASN A 68 -9.01 2.35 8.81
N TRP A 69 -8.38 1.88 7.73
CA TRP A 69 -7.57 2.73 6.86
C TRP A 69 -8.37 3.86 6.25
N SER A 70 -9.55 3.58 5.71
CA SER A 70 -10.40 4.59 5.09
C SER A 70 -11.19 5.44 6.09
N GLU A 71 -11.62 4.85 7.20
CA GLU A 71 -12.51 5.49 8.16
C GLU A 71 -11.78 6.26 9.26
N ILE A 72 -10.56 5.84 9.61
CA ILE A 72 -9.79 6.37 10.74
C ILE A 72 -8.41 6.87 10.32
N GLU A 73 -7.56 6.01 9.79
CA GLU A 73 -6.14 6.29 9.61
C GLU A 73 -5.88 7.38 8.56
N ILE A 74 -6.46 7.25 7.38
CA ILE A 74 -6.32 8.25 6.31
C ILE A 74 -6.91 9.60 6.73
N PRO A 75 -8.14 9.69 7.25
CA PRO A 75 -8.69 10.97 7.72
C PRO A 75 -7.86 11.61 8.84
N THR A 76 -7.27 10.82 9.72
CA THR A 76 -6.48 11.31 10.85
C THR A 76 -5.14 11.88 10.42
N HIS A 77 -4.43 11.20 9.53
CA HIS A 77 -3.01 11.46 9.25
C HIS A 77 -2.73 12.09 7.89
N MET A 78 -3.57 11.86 6.88
CA MET A 78 -3.36 12.46 5.55
C MET A 78 -3.58 13.98 5.61
N PRO A 79 -2.62 14.81 5.18
CA PRO A 79 -2.79 16.26 5.16
C PRO A 79 -4.02 16.69 4.36
N ASP A 80 -4.81 17.62 4.90
CA ASP A 80 -6.05 18.11 4.28
C ASP A 80 -5.82 18.81 2.94
N ARG A 81 -4.63 19.36 2.73
CA ARG A 81 -4.23 19.98 1.45
C ARG A 81 -4.12 19.00 0.29
N ILE A 82 -4.01 17.69 0.58
CA ILE A 82 -3.95 16.65 -0.46
C ILE A 82 -5.38 16.29 -0.88
N LYS A 83 -5.72 16.64 -2.10
CA LYS A 83 -6.95 16.17 -2.75
C LYS A 83 -6.86 14.67 -2.94
N LYS A 84 -7.85 13.92 -2.49
CA LYS A 84 -7.86 12.47 -2.57
C LYS A 84 -9.23 11.87 -2.82
N GLU A 85 -9.22 10.73 -3.47
CA GLU A 85 -10.37 9.83 -3.64
C GLU A 85 -10.01 8.49 -3.01
N VAL A 86 -10.82 8.01 -2.07
CA VAL A 86 -10.60 6.74 -1.39
C VAL A 86 -11.63 5.73 -1.87
N ILE A 87 -11.14 4.67 -2.51
CA ILE A 87 -11.95 3.55 -2.97
C ILE A 87 -11.80 2.41 -1.97
N VAL A 88 -12.91 1.92 -1.44
CA VAL A 88 -12.92 0.80 -0.48
C VAL A 88 -13.53 -0.42 -1.13
N TRP A 89 -12.75 -1.50 -1.22
CA TRP A 89 -13.22 -2.78 -1.71
C TRP A 89 -14.36 -3.32 -0.85
N LYS A 90 -15.42 -3.76 -1.49
CA LYS A 90 -16.51 -4.51 -0.85
C LYS A 90 -16.49 -5.95 -1.35
N THR A 91 -17.07 -6.20 -2.50
CA THR A 91 -17.06 -7.51 -3.19
C THR A 91 -16.72 -7.38 -4.67
N LYS A 92 -16.80 -6.17 -5.19
CA LYS A 92 -16.46 -5.75 -6.55
C LYS A 92 -16.25 -4.23 -6.58
N LEU A 93 -15.57 -3.72 -7.59
CA LEU A 93 -15.57 -2.29 -7.87
C LEU A 93 -16.94 -1.86 -8.42
N SER A 94 -17.49 -0.77 -7.89
CA SER A 94 -18.65 -0.11 -8.46
C SER A 94 -18.30 0.55 -9.79
N GLN A 95 -19.31 0.98 -10.56
CA GLN A 95 -19.04 1.75 -11.77
C GLN A 95 -18.37 3.09 -11.43
N ALA A 96 -18.82 3.75 -10.37
CA ALA A 96 -18.20 5.00 -9.90
C ALA A 96 -16.70 4.81 -9.54
N ASP A 97 -16.34 3.71 -8.86
CA ASP A 97 -14.94 3.41 -8.55
C ASP A 97 -14.09 3.23 -9.81
N LYS A 98 -14.63 2.53 -10.80
CA LYS A 98 -13.96 2.33 -12.09
C LYS A 98 -13.79 3.65 -12.84
N ASP A 99 -14.79 4.52 -12.81
CA ASP A 99 -14.76 5.82 -13.48
C ASP A 99 -13.68 6.72 -12.86
N ILE A 100 -13.51 6.71 -11.53
CA ILE A 100 -12.41 7.40 -10.84
C ILE A 100 -11.06 6.89 -11.33
N LEU A 101 -10.86 5.57 -11.34
CA LEU A 101 -9.60 4.95 -11.79
C LEU A 101 -9.30 5.26 -13.25
N ILE A 102 -10.31 5.16 -14.13
CA ILE A 102 -10.17 5.46 -15.57
C ILE A 102 -9.83 6.93 -15.77
N LYS A 103 -10.51 7.83 -15.05
CA LYS A 103 -10.26 9.27 -15.12
C LYS A 103 -8.85 9.61 -14.68
N MET A 104 -8.40 9.07 -13.53
CA MET A 104 -7.03 9.25 -13.05
C MET A 104 -6.00 8.85 -14.12
N LYS A 105 -6.27 7.79 -14.89
CA LYS A 105 -5.34 7.29 -15.90
C LYS A 105 -5.37 8.07 -17.20
N LYS A 106 -6.55 8.53 -17.64
CA LYS A 106 -6.76 9.12 -18.97
C LYS A 106 -6.68 10.63 -18.99
N ASP A 107 -6.96 11.29 -17.87
CA ASP A 107 -6.99 12.73 -17.76
C ASP A 107 -5.74 13.26 -17.05
N PRO A 108 -4.78 13.85 -17.78
CA PRO A 108 -3.57 14.41 -17.18
C PRO A 108 -3.84 15.54 -16.18
N SER A 109 -5.02 16.17 -16.25
CA SER A 109 -5.43 17.24 -15.34
C SER A 109 -6.09 16.73 -14.05
N TYR A 110 -6.27 15.40 -13.93
CA TYR A 110 -6.86 14.80 -12.74
C TYR A 110 -5.88 14.84 -11.57
N GLU A 111 -6.09 15.78 -10.67
CA GLU A 111 -5.21 16.02 -9.53
C GLU A 111 -5.33 15.05 -8.36
N PRO A 112 -6.53 14.50 -7.99
CA PRO A 112 -6.64 13.74 -6.76
C PRO A 112 -5.75 12.51 -6.72
N LEU A 113 -5.08 12.30 -5.58
CA LEU A 113 -4.48 11.01 -5.23
C LEU A 113 -5.58 9.97 -5.05
N VAL A 114 -5.52 8.87 -5.78
CA VAL A 114 -6.47 7.76 -5.61
C VAL A 114 -5.87 6.71 -4.69
N ILE A 115 -6.56 6.41 -3.59
CA ILE A 115 -6.15 5.39 -2.62
C ILE A 115 -7.17 4.25 -2.65
N PHE A 116 -6.71 3.07 -3.03
CA PHE A 116 -7.54 1.87 -3.07
C PHE A 116 -7.24 0.99 -1.86
N VAL A 117 -8.22 0.81 -0.99
CA VAL A 117 -8.14 0.00 0.23
C VAL A 117 -8.88 -1.31 0.02
N ILE A 118 -8.17 -2.42 0.18
CA ILE A 118 -8.69 -3.77 -0.07
C ILE A 118 -8.20 -4.76 0.99
N ASN A 119 -9.04 -5.73 1.36
CA ASN A 119 -8.62 -6.77 2.27
C ASN A 119 -7.82 -7.87 1.55
N VAL A 120 -6.82 -8.41 2.25
CA VAL A 120 -5.91 -9.43 1.69
C VAL A 120 -6.64 -10.69 1.25
N GLU A 121 -7.70 -11.08 1.95
CA GLU A 121 -8.51 -12.28 1.66
C GLU A 121 -9.25 -12.17 0.32
N ALA A 122 -9.51 -10.94 -0.17
CA ALA A 122 -10.14 -10.73 -1.47
C ALA A 122 -9.35 -11.40 -2.60
N PHE A 123 -8.02 -11.43 -2.50
CA PHE A 123 -7.14 -12.02 -3.51
C PHE A 123 -7.15 -13.57 -3.55
N SER A 124 -7.81 -14.21 -2.60
CA SER A 124 -8.13 -15.63 -2.67
C SER A 124 -9.35 -15.91 -3.56
N SER A 125 -10.15 -14.90 -3.87
CA SER A 125 -11.34 -15.00 -4.70
C SER A 125 -11.05 -14.70 -6.18
N LEU A 126 -11.91 -15.21 -7.06
CA LEU A 126 -11.82 -14.89 -8.50
C LEU A 126 -12.01 -13.40 -8.78
N ARG A 127 -12.88 -12.71 -8.02
CA ARG A 127 -13.13 -11.28 -8.20
C ARG A 127 -11.92 -10.43 -7.81
N GLY A 128 -11.28 -10.75 -6.69
CA GLY A 128 -10.06 -10.08 -6.28
C GLY A 128 -8.90 -10.33 -7.24
N LYS A 129 -8.77 -11.56 -7.75
CA LYS A 129 -7.79 -11.88 -8.80
C LYS A 129 -8.03 -11.06 -10.06
N LYS A 130 -9.27 -10.98 -10.54
CA LYS A 130 -9.63 -10.17 -11.72
C LYS A 130 -9.31 -8.68 -11.54
N VAL A 131 -9.56 -8.11 -10.35
CA VAL A 131 -9.22 -6.69 -10.11
C VAL A 131 -7.71 -6.48 -10.09
N ALA A 132 -6.93 -7.40 -9.51
CA ALA A 132 -5.48 -7.35 -9.57
C ALA A 132 -4.96 -7.40 -11.02
N GLU A 133 -5.47 -8.33 -11.82
CA GLU A 133 -5.13 -8.46 -13.24
C GLU A 133 -5.51 -7.20 -14.03
N TRP A 134 -6.69 -6.64 -13.76
CA TRP A 134 -7.15 -5.42 -14.42
C TRP A 134 -6.26 -4.21 -14.09
N LEU A 135 -5.88 -4.03 -12.84
CA LEU A 135 -4.99 -2.95 -12.43
C LEU A 135 -3.60 -3.11 -13.06
N THR A 136 -3.04 -4.31 -13.08
CA THR A 136 -1.71 -4.56 -13.62
C THR A 136 -1.66 -4.45 -15.14
N SER A 137 -2.62 -5.05 -15.85
CA SER A 137 -2.68 -5.01 -17.32
C SER A 137 -2.93 -3.60 -17.87
N ASN A 138 -3.56 -2.73 -17.09
CA ASN A 138 -3.75 -1.33 -17.44
C ASN A 138 -2.64 -0.40 -16.92
N GLY A 139 -1.59 -0.93 -16.29
CA GLY A 139 -0.41 -0.17 -15.87
C GLY A 139 -0.66 0.85 -14.77
N TYR A 140 -1.64 0.62 -13.89
CA TYR A 140 -1.93 1.52 -12.76
C TYR A 140 -0.77 1.64 -11.76
N GLY A 141 0.05 0.59 -11.64
CA GLY A 141 1.20 0.59 -10.75
C GLY A 141 2.40 1.43 -11.18
N GLY A 142 2.45 1.89 -12.43
CA GLY A 142 3.61 2.61 -12.97
C GLY A 142 3.90 3.93 -12.25
N ARG A 143 2.88 4.60 -11.73
CA ARG A 143 2.97 5.74 -10.80
C ARG A 143 2.25 5.41 -9.49
N GLY A 144 2.54 4.24 -8.92
CA GLY A 144 1.83 3.71 -7.79
C GLY A 144 2.72 3.16 -6.70
N ILE A 145 2.15 3.12 -5.50
CA ILE A 145 2.68 2.43 -4.33
C ILE A 145 1.69 1.33 -3.91
N ILE A 146 2.21 0.15 -3.64
CA ILE A 146 1.45 -0.96 -3.06
C ILE A 146 2.01 -1.30 -1.69
N ALA A 147 1.14 -1.41 -0.69
CA ALA A 147 1.51 -1.71 0.68
C ALA A 147 0.66 -2.83 1.26
N VAL A 148 1.29 -3.74 1.98
CA VAL A 148 0.62 -4.81 2.74
C VAL A 148 0.81 -4.52 4.23
N ASP A 149 -0.29 -4.21 4.89
CA ASP A 149 -0.36 -4.11 6.35
C ASP A 149 -0.51 -5.49 6.96
N GLU A 150 0.16 -5.74 8.08
CA GLU A 150 0.29 -7.07 8.68
C GLU A 150 0.76 -8.12 7.65
N SER A 151 1.95 -7.89 7.11
CA SER A 151 2.49 -8.66 5.98
C SER A 151 2.72 -10.14 6.25
N THR A 152 2.65 -10.58 7.51
CA THR A 152 2.61 -12.00 7.87
C THR A 152 1.40 -12.75 7.29
N THR A 153 0.36 -12.03 6.87
CA THR A 153 -0.79 -12.61 6.13
C THR A 153 -0.41 -13.21 4.77
N ILE A 154 0.75 -12.83 4.23
CA ILE A 154 1.30 -13.35 2.96
C ILE A 154 2.54 -14.24 3.15
N LYS A 155 2.80 -14.72 4.36
CA LYS A 155 3.96 -15.61 4.64
C LYS A 155 3.90 -16.95 3.91
N ASN A 156 2.70 -17.48 3.65
CA ASN A 156 2.52 -18.74 2.94
C ASN A 156 2.64 -18.53 1.42
N HIS A 157 3.82 -18.81 0.87
CA HIS A 157 4.11 -18.69 -0.56
C HIS A 157 3.23 -19.58 -1.48
N LYS A 158 2.62 -20.66 -0.95
CA LYS A 158 1.71 -21.53 -1.71
C LYS A 158 0.29 -20.97 -1.81
N ALA A 159 -0.09 -20.06 -0.93
CA ALA A 159 -1.43 -19.49 -0.91
C ALA A 159 -1.74 -18.67 -2.17
N LYS A 160 -2.95 -18.83 -2.70
CA LYS A 160 -3.40 -18.10 -3.91
C LYS A 160 -3.26 -16.59 -3.76
N ARG A 161 -3.67 -16.03 -2.62
CA ARG A 161 -3.55 -14.59 -2.33
C ARG A 161 -2.11 -14.11 -2.36
N THR A 162 -1.17 -14.88 -1.79
CA THR A 162 0.25 -14.53 -1.78
C THR A 162 0.81 -14.48 -3.20
N LYS A 163 0.55 -15.49 -4.01
CA LYS A 163 0.98 -15.54 -5.42
C LYS A 163 0.40 -14.37 -6.23
N THR A 164 -0.87 -14.07 -6.05
CA THR A 164 -1.52 -12.93 -6.72
C THR A 164 -0.87 -11.61 -6.34
N LEU A 165 -0.60 -11.39 -5.05
CA LEU A 165 0.01 -10.16 -4.56
C LEU A 165 1.47 -10.00 -4.98
N ILE A 166 2.26 -11.06 -4.93
CA ILE A 166 3.65 -11.04 -5.42
C ILE A 166 3.70 -10.71 -6.91
N ASN A 167 2.80 -11.32 -7.70
CA ASN A 167 2.73 -11.00 -9.13
C ASN A 167 2.30 -9.54 -9.37
N MET A 168 1.29 -9.06 -8.64
CA MET A 168 0.81 -7.67 -8.74
C MET A 168 1.89 -6.66 -8.33
N SER A 169 2.66 -6.94 -7.28
CA SER A 169 3.68 -6.04 -6.76
C SER A 169 4.77 -5.70 -7.77
N LYS A 170 5.08 -6.60 -8.69
CA LYS A 170 6.10 -6.41 -9.74
C LYS A 170 5.78 -5.24 -10.67
N TYR A 171 4.53 -4.83 -10.76
CA TYR A 171 4.05 -3.75 -11.63
C TYR A 171 3.94 -2.40 -10.91
N PHE A 172 4.26 -2.35 -9.60
CA PHE A 172 4.24 -1.12 -8.82
C PHE A 172 5.65 -0.56 -8.66
N GLN A 173 5.74 0.78 -8.82
CA GLN A 173 7.00 1.48 -8.66
C GLN A 173 7.52 1.45 -7.22
N TYR A 174 6.61 1.60 -6.26
CA TYR A 174 6.94 1.57 -4.83
C TYR A 174 6.23 0.43 -4.13
N LYS A 175 6.93 -0.26 -3.23
CA LYS A 175 6.41 -1.40 -2.48
C LYS A 175 6.74 -1.26 -1.01
N ARG A 176 5.77 -1.57 -0.15
CA ARG A 176 5.91 -1.54 1.31
C ARG A 176 5.28 -2.77 1.94
N ILE A 177 5.94 -3.30 2.95
CA ILE A 177 5.36 -4.26 3.89
C ILE A 177 5.44 -3.67 5.30
N LEU A 178 4.40 -3.88 6.09
CA LEU A 178 4.28 -3.39 7.46
C LEU A 178 3.99 -4.57 8.38
N THR A 179 4.82 -4.77 9.39
CA THR A 179 4.55 -5.76 10.46
C THR A 179 5.39 -5.48 11.70
N GLY A 180 4.85 -5.86 12.86
CA GLY A 180 5.61 -5.86 14.12
C GLY A 180 6.40 -7.16 14.34
N SER A 181 6.03 -8.24 13.64
CA SER A 181 6.64 -9.57 13.79
C SER A 181 6.85 -10.21 12.42
N PRO A 182 7.93 -9.86 11.70
CA PRO A 182 8.16 -10.37 10.34
C PRO A 182 8.40 -11.87 10.28
N VAL A 183 8.96 -12.44 11.34
CA VAL A 183 9.23 -13.88 11.50
C VAL A 183 8.43 -14.41 12.66
N ALA A 184 7.37 -15.17 12.37
CA ALA A 184 6.51 -15.73 13.41
C ALA A 184 7.01 -17.11 13.87
N ASN A 185 7.33 -18.04 12.96
CA ASN A 185 7.66 -19.42 13.27
C ASN A 185 8.94 -19.91 12.59
N SER A 186 9.28 -19.40 11.43
CA SER A 186 10.49 -19.81 10.70
C SER A 186 11.00 -18.69 9.78
N PRO A 187 12.29 -18.75 9.39
CA PRO A 187 12.86 -17.83 8.39
C PRO A 187 12.11 -17.84 7.05
N LEU A 188 11.46 -18.96 6.70
CA LEU A 188 10.63 -19.06 5.50
C LEU A 188 9.40 -18.14 5.53
N ASP A 189 8.95 -17.74 6.71
CA ASP A 189 7.85 -16.78 6.87
C ASP A 189 8.21 -15.41 6.27
N LEU A 190 9.50 -15.09 6.20
CA LEU A 190 9.98 -13.84 5.63
C LEU A 190 10.15 -13.93 4.09
N TYR A 191 10.31 -15.11 3.55
CA TYR A 191 10.60 -15.31 2.13
C TYR A 191 9.58 -14.63 1.20
N SER A 192 8.29 -14.96 1.36
CA SER A 192 7.22 -14.38 0.53
C SER A 192 7.08 -12.87 0.71
N GLN A 193 7.37 -12.37 1.91
CA GLN A 193 7.33 -10.95 2.21
C GLN A 193 8.46 -10.21 1.46
N CYS A 194 9.65 -10.81 1.42
CA CYS A 194 10.77 -10.27 0.64
C CYS A 194 10.54 -10.39 -0.87
N GLU A 195 9.96 -11.50 -1.32
CA GLU A 195 9.62 -11.68 -2.73
C GLU A 195 8.60 -10.62 -3.20
N PHE A 196 7.63 -10.26 -2.35
CA PHE A 196 6.71 -9.14 -2.61
C PHE A 196 7.46 -7.82 -2.82
N LEU A 197 8.50 -7.54 -2.05
CA LEU A 197 9.35 -6.37 -2.21
C LEU A 197 10.28 -6.45 -3.42
N GLY A 198 10.40 -7.61 -4.06
CA GLY A 198 11.35 -7.84 -5.14
C GLY A 198 12.77 -8.13 -4.68
N GLU A 199 13.01 -8.24 -3.39
CA GLU A 199 14.29 -8.60 -2.81
C GLU A 199 14.44 -10.14 -2.79
N LYS A 200 15.46 -10.67 -3.44
CA LYS A 200 15.86 -12.06 -3.29
C LYS A 200 16.68 -12.19 -2.01
N MET A 201 16.13 -12.82 -1.00
CA MET A 201 16.83 -13.03 0.27
C MET A 201 18.04 -13.94 0.20
N LEU A 202 18.06 -14.82 -0.78
CA LEU A 202 19.16 -15.77 -0.99
C LEU A 202 19.60 -15.56 -2.43
N GLY A 203 20.70 -14.84 -2.57
CA GLY A 203 21.30 -14.45 -3.83
C GLY A 203 21.60 -15.60 -4.78
#